data_a48c617fa53228d961ef26fbf0c8d864
#
_entry.id   a48c617fa53228d961ef26fbf0c8d864
#
_cell.length_a   1.000
_cell.length_b   1.000
_cell.length_c   1.000
_cell.angle_alpha   90.00
_cell.angle_beta   90.00
_cell.angle_gamma   90.00
#
_symmetry.space_group_name_H-M   'P 1'
#
loop_
_entity.id
_entity.type
_entity.pdbx_description
1 polymer ?
#
loop_
_entity_poly.entity_id
_entity_poly.type
_entity_poly.pdbx_seq_one_letter_code
_entity_poly.pdbx_strand_id
1 'polypeptide(L)'
;NKIICKLSVREKDKKMKTSSEYLKEANALVEKIDVEVGIDRHKSGKAIFIDVRDSADIASTGTIKGSLQIPRGFIEFAADESTPFYNKALSKDQEIILVCGAGGLAALTGKTMIEMGYKNVKNVGGIGDWIKAEGPVEK
;
A
#
# COMPACT_ATOMS: atom_id res chain seq x y z
N ASN A 1 36.41 1.18 24.78
CA ASN A 1 35.51 0.68 25.81
C ASN A 1 34.82 -0.60 25.32
N LYS A 2 34.95 -1.68 26.12
CA LYS A 2 34.45 -3.01 25.74
C LYS A 2 32.93 -3.07 25.55
N ILE A 3 32.17 -2.29 26.30
CA ILE A 3 30.70 -2.25 26.18
C ILE A 3 30.29 -1.63 24.86
N ILE A 4 30.95 -0.54 24.46
CA ILE A 4 30.68 0.13 23.18
C ILE A 4 31.05 -0.79 22.03
N CYS A 5 32.18 -1.50 22.13
CA CYS A 5 32.60 -2.47 21.09
C CYS A 5 31.59 -3.61 20.95
N LYS A 6 31.06 -4.13 22.06
CA LYS A 6 30.05 -5.20 22.03
C LYS A 6 28.74 -4.73 21.38
N LEU A 7 28.29 -3.52 21.69
CA LEU A 7 27.11 -2.93 21.06
C LEU A 7 27.32 -2.71 19.57
N SER A 8 28.48 -2.20 19.20
CA SER A 8 28.84 -2.00 17.80
C SER A 8 28.88 -3.31 17.00
N VAL A 9 29.43 -4.38 17.60
CA VAL A 9 29.43 -5.72 16.99
C VAL A 9 28.01 -6.25 16.85
N ARG A 10 27.16 -6.10 17.85
CA ARG A 10 25.76 -6.51 17.77
C ARG A 10 25.00 -5.74 16.70
N GLU A 11 25.27 -4.45 16.56
CA GLU A 11 24.67 -3.61 15.51
C GLU A 11 25.11 -4.08 14.12
N LYS A 12 26.39 -4.45 13.98
CA LYS A 12 26.92 -4.99 12.71
C LYS A 12 26.38 -6.37 12.38
N ASP A 13 26.14 -7.19 13.41
CA ASP A 13 25.58 -8.53 13.26
C ASP A 13 24.06 -8.48 13.02
N LYS A 14 23.43 -7.34 13.33
CA LYS A 14 22.03 -7.12 12.99
C LYS A 14 21.92 -7.13 11.49
N LYS A 15 21.19 -8.08 10.99
CA LYS A 15 20.97 -8.23 9.58
C LYS A 15 20.35 -6.96 9.00
N MET A 16 21.04 -6.35 8.07
CA MET A 16 20.49 -5.24 7.30
C MET A 16 19.39 -5.76 6.40
N LYS A 17 18.27 -5.07 6.37
CA LYS A 17 17.12 -5.50 5.58
C LYS A 17 17.31 -5.18 4.11
N THR A 18 16.97 -6.14 3.29
CA THR A 18 16.88 -5.98 1.84
C THR A 18 15.44 -5.65 1.47
N SER A 19 15.22 -5.22 0.24
CA SER A 19 13.86 -5.00 -0.27
C SER A 19 13.02 -6.27 -0.18
N SER A 20 13.62 -7.44 -0.44
CA SER A 20 12.98 -8.74 -0.31
C SER A 20 12.43 -8.98 1.09
N GLU A 21 13.20 -8.62 2.09
CA GLU A 21 12.81 -8.80 3.49
C GLU A 21 11.68 -7.86 3.90
N TYR A 22 11.72 -6.60 3.45
CA TYR A 22 10.62 -5.66 3.66
C TYR A 22 9.34 -6.17 3.00
N LEU A 23 9.44 -6.69 1.78
CA LEU A 23 8.29 -7.23 1.06
C LEU A 23 7.73 -8.49 1.74
N LYS A 24 8.59 -9.37 2.22
CA LYS A 24 8.18 -10.57 2.93
C LYS A 24 7.38 -10.22 4.19
N GLU A 25 7.86 -9.26 4.97
CA GLU A 25 7.17 -8.78 6.17
C GLU A 25 5.82 -8.15 5.83
N ALA A 26 5.78 -7.34 4.79
CA ALA A 26 4.56 -6.68 4.35
C ALA A 26 3.53 -7.70 3.85
N ASN A 27 3.96 -8.65 3.03
CA ASN A 27 3.08 -9.69 2.50
C ASN A 27 2.56 -10.64 3.58
N ALA A 28 3.25 -10.77 4.70
CA ALA A 28 2.78 -11.56 5.84
C ALA A 28 1.62 -10.87 6.56
N LEU A 29 1.54 -9.55 6.50
CA LEU A 29 0.52 -8.76 7.20
C LEU A 29 -0.65 -8.36 6.31
N VAL A 30 -0.38 -8.04 5.05
CA VAL A 30 -1.38 -7.47 4.15
C VAL A 30 -2.02 -8.59 3.33
N GLU A 31 -3.31 -8.74 3.48
CA GLU A 31 -4.07 -9.73 2.71
C GLU A 31 -4.05 -9.39 1.23
N LYS A 32 -3.69 -10.38 0.41
CA LYS A 32 -3.79 -10.26 -1.05
C LYS A 32 -5.16 -10.75 -1.50
N ILE A 33 -5.77 -10.01 -2.40
CA ILE A 33 -7.04 -10.42 -3.02
C ILE A 33 -6.83 -10.51 -4.53
N ASP A 34 -7.56 -11.42 -5.15
CA ASP A 34 -7.56 -11.56 -6.60
C ASP A 34 -8.26 -10.37 -7.25
N VAL A 35 -7.87 -10.09 -8.48
CA VAL A 35 -8.42 -8.97 -9.25
C VAL A 35 -9.95 -9.07 -9.35
N GLU A 36 -10.48 -10.28 -9.55
CA GLU A 36 -11.93 -10.50 -9.65
C GLU A 36 -12.63 -10.11 -8.37
N VAL A 37 -12.06 -10.45 -7.22
CA VAL A 37 -12.58 -10.05 -5.92
C VAL A 37 -12.55 -8.52 -5.78
N GLY A 38 -11.44 -7.90 -6.21
CA GLY A 38 -11.30 -6.45 -6.21
C GLY A 38 -12.36 -5.76 -7.07
N ILE A 39 -12.63 -6.29 -8.25
CA ILE A 39 -13.65 -5.75 -9.15
C ILE A 39 -15.05 -5.84 -8.51
N ASP A 40 -15.36 -6.94 -7.85
CA ASP A 40 -16.62 -7.09 -7.14
C ASP A 40 -16.76 -6.07 -6.01
N ARG A 41 -15.69 -5.82 -5.26
CA ARG A 41 -15.67 -4.80 -4.20
C ARG A 41 -15.84 -3.40 -4.79
N HIS A 42 -15.27 -3.15 -5.96
CA HIS A 42 -15.45 -1.88 -6.67
C HIS A 42 -16.91 -1.66 -7.05
N LYS A 43 -17.56 -2.71 -7.53
CA LYS A 43 -19.00 -2.65 -7.89
C LYS A 43 -19.89 -2.37 -6.68
N SER A 44 -19.53 -2.91 -5.53
CA SER A 44 -20.31 -2.70 -4.30
C SER A 44 -20.22 -1.25 -3.80
N GLY A 45 -19.20 -0.52 -4.18
CA GLY A 45 -19.00 0.89 -3.81
C GLY A 45 -18.64 1.12 -2.35
N LYS A 46 -18.34 0.08 -1.59
CA LYS A 46 -18.07 0.18 -0.16
C LYS A 46 -16.59 0.33 0.19
N ALA A 47 -15.71 -0.09 -0.70
CA ALA A 47 -14.28 -0.02 -0.46
C ALA A 47 -13.68 1.29 -0.98
N ILE A 48 -12.63 1.75 -0.32
CA ILE A 48 -11.80 2.86 -0.81
C ILE A 48 -10.61 2.25 -1.56
N PHE A 49 -10.43 2.63 -2.81
CA PHE A 49 -9.26 2.20 -3.60
C PHE A 49 -8.20 3.30 -3.58
N ILE A 50 -6.95 2.90 -3.40
CA ILE A 50 -5.82 3.83 -3.43
C ILE A 50 -4.78 3.30 -4.42
N ASP A 51 -4.44 4.13 -5.40
CA ASP A 51 -3.30 3.88 -6.28
C ASP A 51 -2.07 4.55 -5.66
N VAL A 52 -1.08 3.73 -5.31
CA VAL A 52 0.10 4.20 -4.56
C VAL A 52 1.31 4.42 -5.45
N ARG A 53 1.10 4.43 -6.77
CA ARG A 53 2.16 4.73 -7.74
C ARG A 53 2.39 6.23 -7.86
N ASP A 54 3.51 6.57 -8.50
CA ASP A 54 3.81 7.95 -8.86
C ASP A 54 2.87 8.45 -9.97
N SER A 55 2.64 9.74 -10.01
CA SER A 55 1.70 10.37 -10.97
C SER A 55 2.06 10.11 -12.43
N ALA A 56 3.35 10.01 -12.75
CA ALA A 56 3.80 9.71 -14.11
C ALA A 56 3.34 8.32 -14.58
N ASP A 57 3.43 7.33 -13.69
CA ASP A 57 2.98 5.98 -14.01
C ASP A 57 1.46 5.93 -14.18
N ILE A 58 0.75 6.62 -13.32
CA ILE A 58 -0.71 6.72 -13.40
C ILE A 58 -1.13 7.38 -14.73
N ALA A 59 -0.45 8.45 -15.11
CA ALA A 59 -0.74 9.15 -16.36
C ALA A 59 -0.56 8.25 -17.59
N SER A 60 0.42 7.33 -17.54
CA SER A 60 0.71 6.47 -18.68
C SER A 60 -0.31 5.34 -18.87
N THR A 61 -0.89 4.81 -17.81
CA THR A 61 -1.80 3.65 -17.86
C THR A 61 -3.24 3.97 -17.50
N GLY A 62 -3.47 5.07 -16.81
CA GLY A 62 -4.71 5.27 -16.08
C GLY A 62 -4.69 4.56 -14.73
N THR A 63 -5.76 4.66 -14.00
CA THR A 63 -5.89 4.09 -12.66
C THR A 63 -7.28 3.47 -12.46
N ILE A 64 -7.51 2.82 -11.35
CA ILE A 64 -8.83 2.28 -11.00
C ILE A 64 -9.80 3.46 -10.85
N LYS A 65 -10.95 3.36 -11.49
CA LYS A 65 -11.95 4.42 -11.48
C LYS A 65 -12.36 4.79 -10.06
N GLY A 66 -12.27 6.07 -9.74
CA GLY A 66 -12.64 6.59 -8.42
C GLY A 66 -11.58 6.37 -7.34
N SER A 67 -10.43 5.83 -7.68
CA SER A 67 -9.37 5.63 -6.70
C SER A 67 -8.76 6.96 -6.23
N LEU A 68 -8.32 6.96 -4.98
CA LEU A 68 -7.46 8.04 -4.49
C LEU A 68 -6.07 7.81 -5.03
N GLN A 69 -5.38 8.88 -5.38
CA GLN A 69 -4.00 8.79 -5.88
C GLN A 69 -3.08 9.36 -4.80
N ILE A 70 -2.52 8.44 -3.99
CA ILE A 70 -1.62 8.80 -2.89
C ILE A 70 -0.35 7.98 -3.06
N PRO A 71 0.76 8.61 -3.48
CA PRO A 71 2.01 7.88 -3.68
C PRO A 71 2.51 7.27 -2.37
N ARG A 72 3.18 6.13 -2.48
CA ARG A 72 3.72 5.41 -1.31
C ARG A 72 4.48 6.34 -0.38
N GLY A 73 5.26 7.27 -0.94
CA GLY A 73 6.08 8.18 -0.13
C GLY A 73 5.31 9.21 0.68
N PHE A 74 4.01 9.33 0.47
CA PHE A 74 3.17 10.32 1.16
C PHE A 74 2.14 9.70 2.10
N ILE A 75 2.06 8.38 2.15
CA ILE A 75 0.96 7.69 2.85
C ILE A 75 0.95 8.00 4.36
N GLU A 76 2.11 8.09 4.99
CA GLU A 76 2.18 8.38 6.42
C GLU A 76 1.52 9.71 6.77
N PHE A 77 1.64 10.69 5.89
CA PHE A 77 1.04 12.01 6.11
C PHE A 77 -0.44 12.02 5.74
N ALA A 78 -0.79 11.42 4.61
CA ALA A 78 -2.17 11.39 4.13
C ALA A 78 -3.10 10.55 5.03
N ALA A 79 -2.55 9.55 5.70
CA ALA A 79 -3.31 8.64 6.55
C ALA A 79 -3.33 9.04 8.03
N ASP A 80 -2.68 10.13 8.39
CA ASP A 80 -2.58 10.61 9.78
C ASP A 80 -3.51 11.79 10.02
N GLU A 81 -4.54 11.59 10.81
CA GLU A 81 -5.54 12.60 11.14
C GLU A 81 -4.95 13.85 11.84
N SER A 82 -3.77 13.71 12.45
CA SER A 82 -3.15 14.82 13.17
C SER A 82 -2.37 15.78 12.26
N THR A 83 -2.23 15.44 10.97
CA THR A 83 -1.52 16.32 10.03
C THR A 83 -2.50 17.16 9.21
N PRO A 84 -2.06 18.33 8.71
CA PRO A 84 -2.88 19.09 7.77
C PRO A 84 -3.00 18.42 6.40
N PHE A 85 -2.24 17.35 6.16
CA PHE A 85 -2.24 16.60 4.89
C PHE A 85 -3.19 15.41 4.89
N TYR A 86 -3.88 15.17 6.00
CA TYR A 86 -4.80 14.05 6.13
C TYR A 86 -5.86 14.07 5.03
N ASN A 87 -5.99 12.93 4.36
CA ASN A 87 -7.03 12.76 3.36
C ASN A 87 -8.32 12.29 4.05
N LYS A 88 -9.31 13.15 4.07
CA LYS A 88 -10.57 12.93 4.80
C LYS A 88 -11.42 11.79 4.24
N ALA A 89 -11.11 11.31 3.03
CA ALA A 89 -11.77 10.14 2.48
C ALA A 89 -11.36 8.85 3.17
N LEU A 90 -10.22 8.84 3.88
CA LEU A 90 -9.72 7.66 4.58
C LEU A 90 -10.41 7.48 5.92
N SER A 91 -10.87 6.26 6.19
CA SER A 91 -11.47 5.87 7.46
C SER A 91 -10.88 4.55 7.92
N LYS A 92 -10.52 4.47 9.20
CA LYS A 92 -9.88 3.28 9.77
C LYS A 92 -10.75 2.04 9.80
N ASP A 93 -12.06 2.22 9.75
CA ASP A 93 -13.04 1.13 9.81
C ASP A 93 -13.48 0.65 8.42
N GLN A 94 -13.15 1.39 7.39
CA GLN A 94 -13.56 1.09 6.03
C GLN A 94 -12.54 0.17 5.34
N GLU A 95 -13.00 -0.67 4.42
CA GLU A 95 -12.12 -1.50 3.62
C GLU A 95 -11.31 -0.61 2.67
N ILE A 96 -10.00 -0.79 2.68
CA ILE A 96 -9.06 -0.08 1.81
C ILE A 96 -8.37 -1.10 0.92
N ILE A 97 -8.42 -0.88 -0.38
CA ILE A 97 -7.80 -1.76 -1.36
C ILE A 97 -6.74 -0.98 -2.13
N LEU A 98 -5.52 -1.47 -2.06
CA LEU A 98 -4.34 -0.81 -2.64
C LEU A 98 -3.95 -1.46 -3.95
N VAL A 99 -3.57 -0.62 -4.92
CA VAL A 99 -3.06 -1.05 -6.23
C VAL A 99 -1.75 -0.34 -6.53
N CYS A 100 -0.85 -1.02 -7.22
CA CYS A 100 0.38 -0.40 -7.72
C CYS A 100 0.80 -1.05 -9.05
N GLY A 101 2.08 -1.03 -9.39
CA GLY A 101 2.57 -1.62 -10.65
C GLY A 101 2.58 -3.14 -10.64
N ALA A 102 3.07 -3.74 -9.56
CA ALA A 102 3.24 -5.19 -9.45
C ALA A 102 2.87 -5.75 -8.07
N GLY A 103 2.32 -4.94 -7.20
CA GLY A 103 1.90 -5.35 -5.86
C GLY A 103 2.90 -5.07 -4.74
N GLY A 104 4.15 -4.74 -5.06
CA GLY A 104 5.18 -4.50 -4.04
C GLY A 104 4.96 -3.22 -3.25
N LEU A 105 4.76 -2.10 -3.93
CA LEU A 105 4.48 -0.82 -3.26
C LEU A 105 3.17 -0.89 -2.47
N ALA A 106 2.18 -1.58 -3.01
CA ALA A 106 0.89 -1.76 -2.33
C ALA A 106 1.07 -2.57 -1.03
N ALA A 107 1.91 -3.60 -1.05
CA ALA A 107 2.20 -4.38 0.16
C ALA A 107 2.87 -3.52 1.23
N LEU A 108 3.90 -2.77 0.85
CA LEU A 108 4.61 -1.87 1.78
C LEU A 108 3.69 -0.80 2.35
N THR A 109 2.87 -0.20 1.50
CA THR A 109 1.88 0.80 1.93
C THR A 109 0.87 0.20 2.88
N GLY A 110 0.38 -0.99 2.57
CA GLY A 110 -0.59 -1.68 3.41
C GLY A 110 -0.07 -1.99 4.80
N LYS A 111 1.17 -2.44 4.90
CA LYS A 111 1.82 -2.67 6.20
C LYS A 111 1.85 -1.38 7.02
N THR A 112 2.29 -0.29 6.41
CA THR A 112 2.33 1.02 7.07
C THR A 112 0.94 1.43 7.57
N MET A 113 -0.08 1.30 6.74
CA MET A 113 -1.45 1.67 7.12
C MET A 113 -1.98 0.80 8.27
N ILE A 114 -1.69 -0.49 8.24
CA ILE A 114 -2.07 -1.40 9.33
C ILE A 114 -1.40 -0.94 10.64
N GLU A 115 -0.13 -0.60 10.59
CA GLU A 115 0.60 -0.08 11.76
C GLU A 115 0.02 1.25 12.25
N MET A 116 -0.60 2.02 11.37
CA MET A 116 -1.27 3.27 11.70
C MET A 116 -2.71 3.08 12.22
N GLY A 117 -3.18 1.84 12.33
CA GLY A 117 -4.48 1.53 12.91
C GLY A 117 -5.61 1.27 11.92
N TYR A 118 -5.31 1.21 10.63
CA TYR A 118 -6.31 0.84 9.63
C TYR A 118 -6.57 -0.66 9.72
N LYS A 119 -7.84 -1.05 9.88
CA LYS A 119 -8.21 -2.42 10.27
C LYS A 119 -8.43 -3.37 9.10
N ASN A 120 -8.71 -2.84 7.93
CA ASN A 120 -9.12 -3.68 6.79
C ASN A 120 -8.44 -3.19 5.52
N VAL A 121 -7.18 -3.61 5.34
CA VAL A 121 -6.33 -3.19 4.23
C VAL A 121 -5.96 -4.39 3.40
N LYS A 122 -6.17 -4.29 2.09
CA LYS A 122 -5.91 -5.37 1.14
C LYS A 122 -5.10 -4.89 -0.04
N ASN A 123 -4.39 -5.82 -0.67
CA ASN A 123 -3.55 -5.58 -1.84
C ASN A 123 -4.16 -6.33 -3.03
N VAL A 124 -4.61 -5.59 -4.03
CA VAL A 124 -5.17 -6.20 -5.25
C VAL A 124 -4.10 -6.43 -6.32
N GLY A 125 -2.86 -6.01 -6.05
CA GLY A 125 -1.74 -6.26 -6.96
C GLY A 125 -1.50 -5.14 -7.96
N GLY A 126 -1.18 -5.51 -9.18
CA GLY A 126 -0.78 -4.55 -10.20
C GLY A 126 -1.93 -4.08 -11.08
N ILE A 127 -1.80 -2.84 -11.52
CA ILE A 127 -2.80 -2.22 -12.40
C ILE A 127 -2.95 -2.98 -13.73
N GLY A 128 -1.86 -3.62 -14.21
CA GLY A 128 -1.92 -4.40 -15.45
C GLY A 128 -2.91 -5.55 -15.39
N ASP A 129 -2.96 -6.26 -14.28
CA ASP A 129 -3.90 -7.37 -14.09
C ASP A 129 -5.34 -6.86 -13.98
N TRP A 130 -5.52 -5.70 -13.34
CA TRP A 130 -6.82 -5.04 -13.25
C TRP A 130 -7.35 -4.68 -14.64
N ILE A 131 -6.50 -4.10 -15.48
CA ILE A 131 -6.85 -3.72 -16.86
C ILE A 131 -7.17 -4.97 -17.69
N LYS A 132 -6.35 -6.02 -17.56
CA LYS A 132 -6.57 -7.29 -18.26
C LYS A 132 -7.90 -7.94 -17.93
N ALA A 133 -8.31 -7.84 -16.69
CA ALA A 133 -9.58 -8.37 -16.20
C ALA A 133 -10.77 -7.43 -16.50
N GLU A 134 -10.51 -6.37 -17.26
CA GLU A 134 -11.53 -5.39 -17.66
C GLU A 134 -12.16 -4.66 -16.48
N GLY A 135 -11.40 -4.47 -15.40
CA GLY A 135 -11.84 -3.66 -14.28
C GLY A 135 -12.00 -2.19 -14.67
N PRO A 136 -12.92 -1.46 -14.04
CA PRO A 136 -13.14 -0.05 -14.36
C PRO A 136 -11.89 0.81 -14.15
N VAL A 137 -11.56 1.60 -15.15
CA VAL A 137 -10.37 2.49 -15.12
C VAL A 137 -10.75 3.89 -15.58
N GLU A 138 -9.89 4.85 -15.22
CA GLU A 138 -9.99 6.24 -15.67
C GLU A 138 -8.60 6.82 -15.88
N LYS A 139 -8.50 7.86 -16.68
CA LYS A 139 -7.24 8.56 -16.88
C LYS A 139 -7.20 9.91 -16.19
#